data_e09f94585204ab07af073d6f632d95d5
#
_entry.id   e09f94585204ab07af073d6f632d95d5
#
_cell.length_a   1.000
_cell.length_b   1.000
_cell.length_c   1.000
_cell.angle_alpha   90.00
_cell.angle_beta   90.00
_cell.angle_gamma   90.00
#
_symmetry.space_group_name_H-M   'P 1'
#
loop_
_entity.id
_entity.type
_entity.pdbx_description
1 polymer ?
#
loop_
_entity_poly.entity_id
_entity_poly.type
_entity_poly.pdbx_seq_one_letter_code
_entity_poly.pdbx_strand_id
1 'polypeptide(L)'
;MSNTTQALSRIEAILDDSSFVEIGAGVTARSTDFNIQEKKAPSDGVITGYGVINGNLVYVYSQDATVLNGSIGEMHAKKISALYDYAMKMGAPVIGLIDCAGLRLQEATDALEGFGTIYKKMSIASGVIPQITAVYGNCGGGLAILSSLSDFTFMEDSKAKLFVNSPNALDGNNESKLDSASAKFQAEAGVVDFTGDEETIANGVRQLVSMLPANNEEDAAVSATTDDLNRACPDMAAEIADPALALSDIADDNVFVEVKASYAKEMVTGFIQVDGITIGAVANRKALYDEEGEVAEKFEPVLTVKGAYKAENFVNFCNAFEIPVLTLTNVKGFEATVAAEKGIAIASAKLTYAFANADVPKVNVITGEAYGSAYVSMNSKSLGADLVYAWPTASIGMMDSQLAAKIMYADEIAAASDVAATVSEKAAEYAKLQSSVESAAARGYVDAVIDPENTRQYVAAAFEMLFSKREVRPDKKHGTV
;
A
#
# COMPACT_ATOMS: atom_id res chain seq x y z
N MET A 1 -1.79 -42.06 -7.75
CA MET A 1 -1.65 -40.60 -8.11
C MET A 1 -2.70 -39.91 -7.26
N SER A 2 -2.31 -39.12 -6.25
CA SER A 2 -3.24 -38.27 -5.52
C SER A 2 -3.78 -37.26 -6.52
N ASN A 3 -5.10 -37.15 -6.67
CA ASN A 3 -5.70 -36.07 -7.44
C ASN A 3 -5.40 -34.76 -6.66
N THR A 4 -4.32 -34.09 -7.00
CA THR A 4 -4.01 -32.76 -6.45
C THR A 4 -5.13 -31.83 -6.92
N THR A 5 -5.85 -31.22 -5.99
CA THR A 5 -6.88 -30.23 -6.34
C THR A 5 -6.21 -28.90 -6.70
N GLN A 6 -6.91 -28.06 -7.47
CA GLN A 6 -6.39 -26.73 -7.79
C GLN A 6 -6.11 -25.90 -6.52
N ALA A 7 -6.95 -26.08 -5.48
CA ALA A 7 -6.75 -25.42 -4.18
C ALA A 7 -5.41 -25.82 -3.51
N LEU A 8 -5.04 -27.11 -3.59
CA LEU A 8 -3.75 -27.57 -3.06
C LEU A 8 -2.59 -27.09 -3.94
N SER A 9 -2.72 -27.12 -5.25
CA SER A 9 -1.67 -26.63 -6.17
C SER A 9 -1.36 -25.14 -5.94
N ARG A 10 -2.36 -24.32 -5.63
CA ARG A 10 -2.17 -22.89 -5.27
C ARG A 10 -1.39 -22.74 -3.97
N ILE A 11 -1.64 -23.58 -2.97
CA ILE A 11 -0.84 -23.59 -1.72
C ILE A 11 0.61 -23.97 -2.04
N GLU A 12 0.82 -25.05 -2.79
CA GLU A 12 2.15 -25.54 -3.16
C GLU A 12 2.94 -24.51 -3.99
N ALA A 13 2.26 -23.68 -4.79
CA ALA A 13 2.90 -22.63 -5.60
C ALA A 13 3.46 -21.46 -4.77
N ILE A 14 2.86 -21.14 -3.62
CA ILE A 14 3.31 -20.04 -2.76
C ILE A 14 4.28 -20.48 -1.66
N LEU A 15 4.27 -21.75 -1.27
CA LEU A 15 5.13 -22.29 -0.19
C LEU A 15 6.43 -22.88 -0.73
N ASP A 16 7.40 -23.01 0.14
CA ASP A 16 8.63 -23.73 -0.14
C ASP A 16 8.34 -25.23 -0.30
N ASP A 17 9.11 -25.88 -1.15
CA ASP A 17 8.92 -27.31 -1.49
C ASP A 17 8.76 -28.19 -0.26
N SER A 18 7.70 -29.00 -0.26
CA SER A 18 7.42 -29.99 0.80
C SER A 18 7.24 -29.39 2.21
N SER A 19 7.03 -28.08 2.35
CA SER A 19 6.86 -27.43 3.66
C SER A 19 5.42 -27.46 4.17
N PHE A 20 4.43 -27.72 3.32
CA PHE A 20 3.02 -27.67 3.69
C PHE A 20 2.61 -28.79 4.65
N VAL A 21 1.96 -28.39 5.75
CA VAL A 21 1.33 -29.30 6.72
C VAL A 21 -0.14 -28.94 6.86
N GLU A 22 -1.03 -29.83 6.41
CA GLU A 22 -2.49 -29.61 6.48
C GLU A 22 -3.01 -29.75 7.92
N ILE A 23 -3.87 -28.81 8.33
CA ILE A 23 -4.63 -28.85 9.60
C ILE A 23 -6.11 -29.05 9.27
N GLY A 24 -6.76 -29.99 9.97
CA GLY A 24 -8.20 -30.23 9.81
C GLY A 24 -8.58 -30.99 8.55
N ALA A 25 -7.69 -31.82 7.99
CA ALA A 25 -7.96 -32.64 6.81
C ALA A 25 -9.17 -33.61 6.98
N GLY A 26 -9.42 -34.06 8.20
CA GLY A 26 -10.55 -34.95 8.53
C GLY A 26 -11.89 -34.25 8.76
N VAL A 27 -11.93 -32.92 8.69
CA VAL A 27 -13.17 -32.11 8.84
C VAL A 27 -14.05 -32.29 7.61
N THR A 28 -15.35 -32.43 7.83
CA THR A 28 -16.36 -32.52 6.75
C THR A 28 -17.49 -31.56 7.04
N ALA A 29 -18.32 -31.27 6.02
CA ALA A 29 -19.53 -30.48 6.20
C ALA A 29 -20.43 -31.06 7.30
N ARG A 30 -21.07 -30.20 8.08
CA ARG A 30 -22.05 -30.62 9.06
C ARG A 30 -23.32 -31.16 8.36
N SER A 31 -23.96 -32.16 8.98
CA SER A 31 -25.28 -32.61 8.57
C SER A 31 -26.30 -31.48 8.84
N THR A 32 -27.12 -31.14 7.85
CA THR A 32 -28.16 -30.12 7.94
C THR A 32 -29.53 -30.68 7.60
N ASP A 33 -30.58 -29.89 7.79
CA ASP A 33 -31.95 -30.24 7.43
C ASP A 33 -32.15 -30.50 5.93
N PHE A 34 -31.16 -30.09 5.11
CA PHE A 34 -31.19 -30.26 3.64
C PHE A 34 -30.32 -31.41 3.14
N ASN A 35 -29.96 -32.40 3.99
CA ASN A 35 -29.24 -33.63 3.65
C ASN A 35 -27.91 -33.41 2.92
N ILE A 36 -27.11 -32.41 3.34
CA ILE A 36 -25.77 -32.16 2.76
C ILE A 36 -24.85 -33.37 2.95
N GLN A 37 -25.02 -34.16 4.03
CA GLN A 37 -24.21 -35.34 4.30
C GLN A 37 -24.26 -36.41 3.19
N GLU A 38 -25.24 -36.37 2.29
CA GLU A 38 -25.29 -37.23 1.12
C GLU A 38 -24.22 -36.84 0.06
N LYS A 39 -23.70 -35.62 0.14
CA LYS A 39 -22.61 -35.12 -0.71
C LYS A 39 -21.28 -35.29 0.01
N LYS A 40 -20.31 -35.93 -0.65
CA LYS A 40 -18.94 -35.93 -0.13
C LYS A 40 -18.40 -34.50 -0.14
N ALA A 41 -18.08 -33.97 1.03
CA ALA A 41 -17.52 -32.64 1.20
C ALA A 41 -16.20 -32.72 1.98
N PRO A 42 -15.12 -33.23 1.34
CA PRO A 42 -13.83 -33.36 2.00
C PRO A 42 -13.32 -31.98 2.43
N SER A 43 -12.79 -31.92 3.64
CA SER A 43 -12.25 -30.70 4.24
C SER A 43 -13.23 -29.52 4.29
N ASP A 44 -14.53 -29.79 4.12
CA ASP A 44 -15.64 -28.82 3.95
C ASP A 44 -15.35 -27.72 2.90
N GLY A 45 -14.66 -28.07 1.81
CA GLY A 45 -14.36 -27.15 0.69
C GLY A 45 -13.30 -26.09 1.01
N VAL A 46 -12.49 -26.26 2.08
CA VAL A 46 -11.34 -25.43 2.36
C VAL A 46 -10.17 -26.24 2.92
N ILE A 47 -9.02 -26.11 2.29
CA ILE A 47 -7.76 -26.67 2.77
C ILE A 47 -7.12 -25.62 3.68
N THR A 48 -6.75 -25.98 4.89
CA THR A 48 -6.11 -25.10 5.86
C THR A 48 -4.84 -25.74 6.41
N GLY A 49 -3.79 -24.95 6.63
CA GLY A 49 -2.54 -25.47 7.14
C GLY A 49 -1.49 -24.38 7.33
N TYR A 50 -0.26 -24.78 7.48
CA TYR A 50 0.89 -23.92 7.58
C TYR A 50 2.05 -24.45 6.73
N GLY A 51 2.97 -23.58 6.43
CA GLY A 51 4.22 -23.88 5.72
C GLY A 51 5.19 -22.75 5.87
N VAL A 52 6.20 -22.71 5.02
CA VAL A 52 7.16 -21.61 5.02
C VAL A 52 7.28 -20.99 3.63
N ILE A 53 7.59 -19.71 3.59
CA ILE A 53 7.97 -18.95 2.40
C ILE A 53 9.35 -18.35 2.64
N ASN A 54 10.34 -18.79 1.87
CA ASN A 54 11.74 -18.40 2.08
C ASN A 54 12.20 -18.56 3.54
N GLY A 55 11.72 -19.67 4.19
CA GLY A 55 12.01 -19.98 5.58
C GLY A 55 11.10 -19.28 6.62
N ASN A 56 10.26 -18.32 6.24
CA ASN A 56 9.35 -17.62 7.13
C ASN A 56 8.04 -18.41 7.30
N LEU A 57 7.63 -18.65 8.55
CA LEU A 57 6.38 -19.35 8.87
C LEU A 57 5.18 -18.53 8.37
N VAL A 58 4.25 -19.21 7.68
CA VAL A 58 2.97 -18.63 7.27
C VAL A 58 1.84 -19.62 7.50
N TYR A 59 0.65 -19.11 7.75
CA TYR A 59 -0.59 -19.87 7.77
C TYR A 59 -1.38 -19.61 6.49
N VAL A 60 -1.94 -20.67 5.91
CA VAL A 60 -2.61 -20.57 4.61
C VAL A 60 -3.93 -21.32 4.62
N TYR A 61 -4.94 -20.73 4.00
CA TYR A 61 -6.16 -21.45 3.63
C TYR A 61 -6.46 -21.25 2.14
N SER A 62 -6.97 -22.31 1.49
CA SER A 62 -7.34 -22.28 0.07
C SER A 62 -8.71 -22.90 -0.13
N GLN A 63 -9.61 -22.15 -0.76
CA GLN A 63 -10.97 -22.62 -1.03
C GLN A 63 -11.00 -23.49 -2.28
N ASP A 64 -11.67 -24.63 -2.18
CA ASP A 64 -11.79 -25.62 -3.25
C ASP A 64 -13.18 -25.53 -3.90
N ALA A 65 -13.24 -24.84 -5.05
CA ALA A 65 -14.47 -24.69 -5.82
C ALA A 65 -15.07 -26.01 -6.32
N THR A 66 -14.30 -27.11 -6.33
CA THR A 66 -14.80 -28.44 -6.71
C THR A 66 -15.66 -29.09 -5.61
N VAL A 67 -15.53 -28.60 -4.37
CA VAL A 67 -16.30 -29.07 -3.20
C VAL A 67 -17.34 -28.03 -2.81
N LEU A 68 -18.61 -28.32 -3.09
CA LEU A 68 -19.75 -27.43 -2.81
C LEU A 68 -19.52 -25.98 -3.32
N ASN A 69 -18.85 -25.82 -4.47
CA ASN A 69 -18.44 -24.55 -5.09
C ASN A 69 -17.58 -23.67 -4.14
N GLY A 70 -16.79 -24.27 -3.24
CA GLY A 70 -16.00 -23.54 -2.26
C GLY A 70 -16.84 -22.73 -1.26
N SER A 71 -18.18 -22.95 -1.21
CA SER A 71 -19.09 -22.16 -0.39
C SER A 71 -18.83 -22.32 1.10
N ILE A 72 -18.93 -21.22 1.85
CA ILE A 72 -18.66 -21.19 3.28
C ILE A 72 -19.87 -21.70 4.06
N GLY A 73 -19.66 -22.82 4.75
CA GLY A 73 -20.56 -23.34 5.78
C GLY A 73 -19.95 -23.21 7.17
N GLU A 74 -20.61 -23.76 8.17
CA GLU A 74 -20.17 -23.69 9.57
C GLU A 74 -18.77 -24.27 9.78
N MET A 75 -18.50 -25.48 9.28
CA MET A 75 -17.22 -26.14 9.47
C MET A 75 -16.10 -25.51 8.65
N HIS A 76 -16.41 -25.04 7.44
CA HIS A 76 -15.50 -24.23 6.62
C HIS A 76 -15.03 -22.98 7.39
N ALA A 77 -15.98 -22.22 7.95
CA ALA A 77 -15.67 -21.02 8.72
C ALA A 77 -14.90 -21.33 10.01
N LYS A 78 -15.24 -22.43 10.70
CA LYS A 78 -14.51 -22.88 11.89
C LYS A 78 -13.05 -23.20 11.58
N LYS A 79 -12.75 -23.83 10.44
CA LYS A 79 -11.39 -24.12 10.02
C LYS A 79 -10.59 -22.84 9.84
N ILE A 80 -11.14 -21.86 9.09
CA ILE A 80 -10.48 -20.56 8.87
C ILE A 80 -10.28 -19.83 10.20
N SER A 81 -11.31 -19.78 11.04
CA SER A 81 -11.22 -19.11 12.36
C SER A 81 -10.17 -19.73 13.27
N ALA A 82 -10.09 -21.08 13.30
CA ALA A 82 -9.07 -21.79 14.06
C ALA A 82 -7.65 -21.53 13.52
N LEU A 83 -7.51 -21.37 12.20
CA LEU A 83 -6.24 -21.00 11.58
C LEU A 83 -5.75 -19.63 12.05
N TYR A 84 -6.65 -18.64 12.13
CA TYR A 84 -6.33 -17.33 12.70
C TYR A 84 -5.92 -17.43 14.17
N ASP A 85 -6.54 -18.32 14.97
CA ASP A 85 -6.13 -18.52 16.36
C ASP A 85 -4.71 -19.08 16.48
N TYR A 86 -4.30 -19.97 15.56
CA TYR A 86 -2.91 -20.45 15.51
C TYR A 86 -1.96 -19.34 15.05
N ALA A 87 -2.29 -18.64 13.97
CA ALA A 87 -1.47 -17.56 13.41
C ALA A 87 -1.20 -16.45 14.43
N MET A 88 -2.24 -16.02 15.14
CA MET A 88 -2.14 -15.02 16.22
C MET A 88 -1.27 -15.47 17.40
N LYS A 89 -1.30 -16.76 17.75
CA LYS A 89 -0.45 -17.31 18.82
C LYS A 89 1.01 -17.42 18.44
N MET A 90 1.26 -17.60 17.15
CA MET A 90 2.61 -17.79 16.62
C MET A 90 3.19 -16.48 16.07
N GLY A 91 2.39 -15.42 15.97
CA GLY A 91 2.82 -14.17 15.38
C GLY A 91 3.25 -14.35 13.91
N ALA A 92 2.43 -14.99 13.09
CA ALA A 92 2.79 -15.31 11.71
C ALA A 92 1.68 -14.89 10.72
N PRO A 93 2.03 -14.48 9.49
CA PRO A 93 1.07 -14.03 8.48
C PRO A 93 0.01 -15.07 8.13
N VAL A 94 -1.18 -14.58 7.73
CA VAL A 94 -2.24 -15.42 7.16
C VAL A 94 -2.43 -15.08 5.68
N ILE A 95 -2.44 -16.12 4.84
CA ILE A 95 -2.67 -16.00 3.40
C ILE A 95 -3.96 -16.76 3.05
N GLY A 96 -4.95 -16.03 2.50
CA GLY A 96 -6.21 -16.59 2.03
C GLY A 96 -6.27 -16.67 0.50
N LEU A 97 -6.46 -17.88 -0.03
CA LEU A 97 -6.59 -18.13 -1.48
C LEU A 97 -8.06 -18.39 -1.78
N ILE A 98 -8.71 -17.41 -2.42
CA ILE A 98 -10.17 -17.30 -2.55
C ILE A 98 -10.64 -17.82 -3.90
N ASP A 99 -11.57 -18.79 -3.85
CA ASP A 99 -12.37 -19.25 -4.99
C ASP A 99 -13.69 -19.82 -4.45
N CYS A 100 -14.68 -18.96 -4.23
CA CYS A 100 -15.84 -19.26 -3.40
C CYS A 100 -17.12 -18.67 -3.95
N ALA A 101 -18.16 -19.47 -4.04
CA ALA A 101 -19.49 -19.02 -4.45
C ALA A 101 -20.27 -18.20 -3.41
N GLY A 102 -19.67 -17.95 -2.23
CA GLY A 102 -20.32 -17.21 -1.15
C GLY A 102 -20.80 -18.11 -0.01
N LEU A 103 -21.85 -17.66 0.71
CA LEU A 103 -22.44 -18.43 1.81
C LEU A 103 -23.12 -19.70 1.31
N ARG A 104 -22.99 -20.77 2.07
CA ARG A 104 -23.69 -22.03 1.83
C ARG A 104 -25.16 -21.90 2.25
N LEU A 105 -26.04 -21.74 1.26
CA LEU A 105 -27.47 -21.48 1.48
C LEU A 105 -28.17 -22.58 2.32
N GLN A 106 -27.72 -23.83 2.17
CA GLN A 106 -28.27 -24.97 2.91
C GLN A 106 -27.96 -24.93 4.41
N GLU A 107 -26.98 -24.17 4.84
CA GLU A 107 -26.64 -23.95 6.26
C GLU A 107 -27.17 -22.59 6.79
N ALA A 108 -27.73 -21.77 5.91
CA ALA A 108 -28.47 -20.56 6.24
C ALA A 108 -27.78 -19.67 7.31
N THR A 109 -28.42 -19.52 8.48
CA THR A 109 -27.92 -18.66 9.57
C THR A 109 -26.62 -19.18 10.19
N ASP A 110 -26.35 -20.49 10.18
CA ASP A 110 -25.10 -21.04 10.70
C ASP A 110 -23.90 -20.64 9.82
N ALA A 111 -24.11 -20.61 8.49
CA ALA A 111 -23.11 -20.10 7.57
C ALA A 111 -22.90 -18.58 7.74
N LEU A 112 -23.98 -17.82 7.98
CA LEU A 112 -23.92 -16.38 8.22
C LEU A 112 -23.15 -16.07 9.51
N GLU A 113 -23.39 -16.80 10.59
CA GLU A 113 -22.63 -16.70 11.86
C GLU A 113 -21.15 -17.03 11.65
N GLY A 114 -20.86 -18.00 10.76
CA GLY A 114 -19.50 -18.34 10.34
C GLY A 114 -18.76 -17.14 9.73
N PHE A 115 -19.39 -16.37 8.86
CA PHE A 115 -18.82 -15.14 8.31
C PHE A 115 -18.51 -14.12 9.40
N GLY A 116 -19.45 -13.86 10.31
CA GLY A 116 -19.24 -12.94 11.43
C GLY A 116 -18.04 -13.34 12.29
N THR A 117 -17.85 -14.63 12.48
CA THR A 117 -16.68 -15.17 13.23
C THR A 117 -15.37 -14.92 12.49
N ILE A 118 -15.32 -15.13 11.17
CA ILE A 118 -14.11 -14.84 10.37
C ILE A 118 -13.81 -13.33 10.39
N TYR A 119 -14.81 -12.47 10.14
CA TYR A 119 -14.61 -11.02 10.18
C TYR A 119 -14.04 -10.53 11.51
N LYS A 120 -14.57 -11.08 12.64
CA LYS A 120 -14.05 -10.77 13.97
C LYS A 120 -12.58 -11.17 14.12
N LYS A 121 -12.21 -12.38 13.64
CA LYS A 121 -10.82 -12.86 13.73
C LYS A 121 -9.88 -11.99 12.91
N MET A 122 -10.25 -11.65 11.68
CA MET A 122 -9.48 -10.74 10.81
C MET A 122 -9.34 -9.35 11.41
N SER A 123 -10.42 -8.80 11.98
CA SER A 123 -10.38 -7.48 12.63
C SER A 123 -9.49 -7.46 13.88
N ILE A 124 -9.43 -8.56 14.64
CA ILE A 124 -8.53 -8.66 15.80
C ILE A 124 -7.07 -8.84 15.35
N ALA A 125 -6.83 -9.49 14.21
CA ALA A 125 -5.51 -9.71 13.65
C ALA A 125 -4.93 -8.48 12.94
N SER A 126 -5.78 -7.51 12.59
CA SER A 126 -5.36 -6.27 11.91
C SER A 126 -4.32 -5.50 12.71
N GLY A 127 -3.19 -5.18 12.08
CA GLY A 127 -2.06 -4.51 12.72
C GLY A 127 -1.29 -5.38 13.73
N VAL A 128 -1.57 -6.69 13.81
CA VAL A 128 -0.85 -7.65 14.67
C VAL A 128 -0.06 -8.63 13.84
N ILE A 129 -0.68 -9.23 12.84
CA ILE A 129 -0.05 -10.11 11.85
C ILE A 129 -0.47 -9.67 10.43
N PRO A 130 0.41 -9.72 9.43
CA PRO A 130 0.06 -9.43 8.05
C PRO A 130 -1.01 -10.38 7.51
N GLN A 131 -2.00 -9.83 6.81
CA GLN A 131 -3.11 -10.57 6.21
C GLN A 131 -3.12 -10.33 4.71
N ILE A 132 -2.95 -11.39 3.92
CA ILE A 132 -2.88 -11.35 2.46
C ILE A 132 -4.03 -12.17 1.89
N THR A 133 -4.77 -11.60 0.96
CA THR A 133 -5.82 -12.31 0.21
C THR A 133 -5.44 -12.38 -1.27
N ALA A 134 -5.54 -13.55 -1.88
CA ALA A 134 -5.39 -13.74 -3.32
C ALA A 134 -6.67 -14.34 -3.91
N VAL A 135 -7.30 -13.60 -4.83
CA VAL A 135 -8.58 -13.98 -5.46
C VAL A 135 -8.30 -14.64 -6.80
N TYR A 136 -8.60 -15.93 -6.89
CA TYR A 136 -8.39 -16.75 -8.09
C TYR A 136 -9.66 -17.09 -8.85
N GLY A 137 -10.82 -16.91 -8.23
CA GLY A 137 -12.11 -17.19 -8.81
C GLY A 137 -13.17 -16.23 -8.29
N ASN A 138 -14.32 -16.75 -7.88
CA ASN A 138 -15.38 -15.89 -7.37
C ASN A 138 -15.11 -15.40 -5.95
N CYS A 139 -15.32 -14.11 -5.72
CA CYS A 139 -15.25 -13.44 -4.43
C CYS A 139 -16.40 -12.44 -4.33
N GLY A 140 -17.63 -12.95 -4.12
CA GLY A 140 -18.85 -12.14 -4.18
C GLY A 140 -19.51 -11.90 -2.83
N GLY A 141 -20.26 -10.79 -2.72
CA GLY A 141 -21.02 -10.45 -1.52
C GLY A 141 -20.15 -10.23 -0.30
N GLY A 142 -20.40 -10.96 0.78
CA GLY A 142 -19.62 -10.86 2.03
C GLY A 142 -18.14 -11.22 1.90
N LEU A 143 -17.76 -12.02 0.90
CA LEU A 143 -16.35 -12.31 0.64
C LEU A 143 -15.57 -11.08 0.19
N ALA A 144 -16.19 -10.15 -0.53
CA ALA A 144 -15.56 -8.89 -0.89
C ALA A 144 -15.21 -8.05 0.36
N ILE A 145 -16.04 -8.14 1.41
CA ILE A 145 -15.74 -7.51 2.71
C ILE A 145 -14.54 -8.21 3.37
N LEU A 146 -14.51 -9.55 3.34
CA LEU A 146 -13.39 -10.34 3.87
C LEU A 146 -12.07 -9.95 3.17
N SER A 147 -12.07 -9.88 1.83
CA SER A 147 -10.91 -9.44 1.06
C SER A 147 -10.47 -8.01 1.47
N SER A 148 -11.42 -7.10 1.68
CA SER A 148 -11.13 -5.72 2.08
C SER A 148 -10.72 -5.55 3.56
N LEU A 149 -10.84 -6.60 4.39
CA LEU A 149 -10.28 -6.64 5.75
C LEU A 149 -8.81 -7.09 5.77
N SER A 150 -8.29 -7.60 4.65
CA SER A 150 -6.87 -7.92 4.51
C SER A 150 -6.04 -6.66 4.31
N ASP A 151 -4.75 -6.76 4.62
CA ASP A 151 -3.80 -5.67 4.39
C ASP A 151 -3.45 -5.52 2.90
N PHE A 152 -3.34 -6.67 2.19
CA PHE A 152 -3.06 -6.70 0.76
C PHE A 152 -3.96 -7.69 0.02
N THR A 153 -4.43 -7.27 -1.16
CA THR A 153 -5.27 -8.10 -2.03
C THR A 153 -4.63 -8.26 -3.40
N PHE A 154 -4.38 -9.52 -3.78
CA PHE A 154 -4.01 -9.94 -5.12
C PHE A 154 -5.25 -10.44 -5.86
N MET A 155 -5.30 -10.28 -7.18
CA MET A 155 -6.41 -10.78 -7.99
C MET A 155 -5.95 -11.26 -9.36
N GLU A 156 -6.35 -12.48 -9.72
CA GLU A 156 -6.12 -13.05 -11.04
C GLU A 156 -6.91 -12.26 -12.10
N ASP A 157 -6.26 -11.88 -13.20
CA ASP A 157 -6.73 -10.83 -14.10
C ASP A 157 -7.77 -11.29 -15.14
N SER A 158 -7.82 -12.59 -15.45
CA SER A 158 -8.64 -13.12 -16.56
C SER A 158 -10.01 -13.65 -16.11
N LYS A 159 -10.08 -14.41 -15.00
CA LYS A 159 -11.29 -15.15 -14.58
C LYS A 159 -11.81 -14.77 -13.20
N ALA A 160 -10.96 -14.19 -12.32
CA ALA A 160 -11.39 -13.82 -10.98
C ALA A 160 -12.44 -12.69 -11.01
N LYS A 161 -13.36 -12.73 -10.05
CA LYS A 161 -14.45 -11.75 -9.89
C LYS A 161 -14.56 -11.33 -8.45
N LEU A 162 -14.42 -10.03 -8.20
CA LEU A 162 -14.54 -9.41 -6.87
C LEU A 162 -15.65 -8.36 -6.88
N PHE A 163 -16.69 -8.53 -6.07
CA PHE A 163 -17.83 -7.62 -6.02
C PHE A 163 -18.66 -7.79 -4.74
N VAL A 164 -19.23 -6.71 -4.23
CA VAL A 164 -20.29 -6.79 -3.21
C VAL A 164 -21.62 -7.06 -3.90
N ASN A 165 -21.98 -6.26 -4.90
CA ASN A 165 -23.17 -6.47 -5.73
C ASN A 165 -22.71 -6.92 -7.12
N SER A 166 -23.32 -8.00 -7.61
CA SER A 166 -23.02 -8.50 -8.97
C SER A 166 -23.21 -7.39 -10.01
N PRO A 167 -22.34 -7.28 -11.04
CA PRO A 167 -22.48 -6.28 -12.10
C PRO A 167 -23.87 -6.23 -12.71
N ASN A 168 -24.55 -7.39 -12.84
CA ASN A 168 -25.89 -7.48 -13.39
C ASN A 168 -27.00 -6.95 -12.45
N ALA A 169 -26.69 -6.78 -11.17
CA ALA A 169 -27.62 -6.25 -10.17
C ALA A 169 -27.48 -4.72 -9.96
N LEU A 170 -26.50 -4.09 -10.61
CA LEU A 170 -26.29 -2.65 -10.52
C LEU A 170 -27.29 -1.89 -11.39
N ASP A 171 -27.92 -0.86 -10.85
CA ASP A 171 -28.83 0.00 -11.58
C ASP A 171 -28.14 0.62 -12.80
N GLY A 172 -28.78 0.51 -13.97
CA GLY A 172 -28.28 1.03 -15.24
C GLY A 172 -27.17 0.20 -15.89
N ASN A 173 -26.62 -0.82 -15.23
CA ASN A 173 -25.50 -1.60 -15.80
C ASN A 173 -25.92 -2.57 -16.91
N ASN A 174 -27.20 -2.88 -17.06
CA ASN A 174 -27.76 -3.59 -18.19
C ASN A 174 -27.52 -2.84 -19.54
N GLU A 175 -27.40 -1.52 -19.50
CA GLU A 175 -27.09 -0.66 -20.64
C GLU A 175 -25.59 -0.47 -20.83
N SER A 176 -24.86 -0.10 -19.77
CA SER A 176 -23.41 0.16 -19.81
C SER A 176 -22.56 -1.11 -19.95
N LYS A 177 -23.08 -2.26 -19.49
CA LYS A 177 -22.37 -3.57 -19.47
C LYS A 177 -20.96 -3.50 -18.87
N LEU A 178 -20.78 -2.64 -17.86
CA LEU A 178 -19.52 -2.49 -17.17
C LEU A 178 -19.22 -3.74 -16.33
N ASP A 179 -18.06 -4.35 -16.52
CA ASP A 179 -17.58 -5.44 -15.65
C ASP A 179 -16.93 -4.88 -14.39
N SER A 180 -17.77 -4.39 -13.48
CA SER A 180 -17.33 -3.85 -12.19
C SER A 180 -16.73 -4.89 -11.24
N ALA A 181 -16.77 -6.18 -11.61
CA ALA A 181 -16.16 -7.27 -10.85
C ALA A 181 -14.78 -7.67 -11.37
N SER A 182 -14.31 -7.09 -12.48
CA SER A 182 -13.01 -7.43 -13.08
C SER A 182 -11.82 -6.93 -12.23
N ALA A 183 -10.70 -7.61 -12.36
CA ALA A 183 -9.44 -7.23 -11.69
C ALA A 183 -9.03 -5.79 -12.04
N LYS A 184 -9.13 -5.41 -13.33
CA LYS A 184 -8.84 -4.04 -13.78
C LYS A 184 -9.69 -2.99 -13.04
N PHE A 185 -11.02 -3.19 -13.01
CA PHE A 185 -11.92 -2.25 -12.33
C PHE A 185 -11.61 -2.13 -10.84
N GLN A 186 -11.39 -3.26 -10.16
CA GLN A 186 -11.12 -3.29 -8.73
C GLN A 186 -9.74 -2.71 -8.37
N ALA A 187 -8.74 -2.88 -9.23
CA ALA A 187 -7.44 -2.25 -9.09
C ALA A 187 -7.52 -0.72 -9.28
N GLU A 188 -8.23 -0.25 -10.33
CA GLU A 188 -8.46 1.19 -10.56
C GLU A 188 -9.33 1.85 -9.45
N ALA A 189 -10.16 1.05 -8.78
CA ALA A 189 -10.95 1.49 -7.61
C ALA A 189 -10.15 1.50 -6.29
N GLY A 190 -8.95 0.92 -6.26
CA GLY A 190 -8.08 0.83 -5.08
C GLY A 190 -8.46 -0.27 -4.08
N VAL A 191 -9.31 -1.22 -4.49
CA VAL A 191 -9.67 -2.39 -3.68
C VAL A 191 -8.62 -3.49 -3.80
N VAL A 192 -8.04 -3.66 -4.99
CA VAL A 192 -7.01 -4.65 -5.30
C VAL A 192 -5.67 -3.96 -5.41
N ASP A 193 -4.65 -4.54 -4.78
CA ASP A 193 -3.29 -4.00 -4.75
C ASP A 193 -2.46 -4.47 -5.94
N PHE A 194 -2.60 -5.75 -6.30
CA PHE A 194 -1.81 -6.41 -7.33
C PHE A 194 -2.67 -7.26 -8.25
N THR A 195 -2.40 -7.25 -9.54
CA THR A 195 -3.09 -8.07 -10.54
C THR A 195 -2.08 -8.85 -11.39
N GLY A 196 -2.48 -10.00 -11.91
CA GLY A 196 -1.66 -10.81 -12.80
C GLY A 196 -2.24 -12.22 -12.98
N ASP A 197 -1.50 -13.08 -13.65
CA ASP A 197 -1.83 -14.49 -13.75
C ASP A 197 -1.51 -15.25 -12.45
N GLU A 198 -1.86 -16.55 -12.37
CA GLU A 198 -1.64 -17.35 -11.15
C GLU A 198 -0.16 -17.44 -10.74
N GLU A 199 0.77 -17.44 -11.69
CA GLU A 199 2.22 -17.49 -11.43
C GLU A 199 2.73 -16.14 -10.90
N THR A 200 2.33 -15.05 -11.52
CA THR A 200 2.63 -13.68 -11.08
C THR A 200 2.14 -13.44 -9.65
N ILE A 201 0.92 -13.88 -9.34
CA ILE A 201 0.36 -13.77 -7.98
C ILE A 201 1.19 -14.59 -6.98
N ALA A 202 1.51 -15.84 -7.31
CA ALA A 202 2.28 -16.69 -6.42
C ALA A 202 3.65 -16.08 -6.10
N ASN A 203 4.35 -15.58 -7.12
CA ASN A 203 5.64 -14.91 -6.97
C ASN A 203 5.51 -13.60 -6.18
N GLY A 204 4.47 -12.80 -6.46
CA GLY A 204 4.20 -11.54 -5.74
C GLY A 204 3.90 -11.75 -4.25
N VAL A 205 3.11 -12.78 -3.90
CA VAL A 205 2.84 -13.15 -2.51
C VAL A 205 4.13 -13.57 -1.80
N ARG A 206 4.96 -14.41 -2.45
CA ARG A 206 6.26 -14.82 -1.90
C ARG A 206 7.18 -13.63 -1.67
N GLN A 207 7.28 -12.73 -2.65
CA GLN A 207 8.08 -11.51 -2.56
C GLN A 207 7.62 -10.61 -1.42
N LEU A 208 6.30 -10.35 -1.34
CA LEU A 208 5.73 -9.50 -0.30
C LEU A 208 5.97 -10.07 1.10
N VAL A 209 5.73 -11.37 1.33
CA VAL A 209 6.01 -12.04 2.61
C VAL A 209 7.48 -11.93 3.00
N SER A 210 8.40 -11.98 2.03
CA SER A 210 9.84 -11.86 2.30
C SER A 210 10.27 -10.45 2.70
N MET A 211 9.46 -9.43 2.36
CA MET A 211 9.72 -8.03 2.71
C MET A 211 9.03 -7.60 4.00
N LEU A 212 7.94 -8.28 4.40
CA LEU A 212 7.18 -7.90 5.58
C LEU A 212 7.72 -8.58 6.84
N PRO A 213 7.67 -7.90 8.01
CA PRO A 213 7.87 -8.58 9.29
C PRO A 213 6.76 -9.60 9.51
N ALA A 214 7.02 -10.66 10.27
CA ALA A 214 6.02 -11.69 10.53
C ALA A 214 4.87 -11.18 11.42
N ASN A 215 5.13 -10.19 12.26
CA ASN A 215 4.15 -9.58 13.17
C ASN A 215 4.62 -8.19 13.63
N ASN A 216 3.80 -7.52 14.40
CA ASN A 216 4.06 -6.16 14.90
C ASN A 216 5.03 -6.06 16.09
N GLU A 217 5.56 -7.18 16.57
CA GLU A 217 6.56 -7.21 17.65
C GLU A 217 7.97 -7.47 17.09
N GLU A 218 8.08 -7.86 15.82
CA GLU A 218 9.36 -8.01 15.14
C GLU A 218 9.86 -6.67 14.60
N ASP A 219 11.18 -6.48 14.61
CA ASP A 219 11.80 -5.38 13.89
C ASP A 219 11.50 -5.50 12.38
N ALA A 220 11.62 -4.39 11.64
CA ALA A 220 11.47 -4.40 10.19
C ALA A 220 12.28 -5.55 9.57
N ALA A 221 11.66 -6.27 8.63
CA ALA A 221 12.29 -7.45 8.02
C ALA A 221 13.70 -7.12 7.53
N VAL A 222 14.67 -7.87 8.01
CA VAL A 222 16.09 -7.69 7.65
C VAL A 222 16.53 -8.90 6.83
N SER A 223 16.99 -8.64 5.62
CA SER A 223 17.57 -9.64 4.72
C SER A 223 19.06 -9.38 4.52
N ALA A 224 19.82 -10.44 4.17
CA ALA A 224 21.20 -10.26 3.77
C ALA A 224 21.25 -9.62 2.38
N THR A 225 21.93 -8.49 2.26
CA THR A 225 22.20 -7.84 0.97
C THR A 225 23.69 -7.88 0.65
N THR A 226 24.00 -7.93 -0.64
CA THR A 226 25.35 -7.77 -1.17
C THR A 226 25.52 -6.47 -1.96
N ASP A 227 24.46 -5.66 -2.04
CA ASP A 227 24.48 -4.38 -2.74
C ASP A 227 25.36 -3.36 -1.99
N ASP A 228 26.09 -2.53 -2.74
CA ASP A 228 26.96 -1.51 -2.15
C ASP A 228 26.13 -0.36 -1.57
N LEU A 229 26.19 -0.15 -0.25
CA LEU A 229 25.51 0.94 0.44
C LEU A 229 25.94 2.32 -0.06
N ASN A 230 27.18 2.43 -0.56
CA ASN A 230 27.74 3.67 -1.10
C ASN A 230 27.55 3.81 -2.62
N ARG A 231 26.81 2.91 -3.24
CA ARG A 231 26.50 2.99 -4.65
C ARG A 231 25.81 4.32 -4.96
N ALA A 232 26.37 5.08 -5.92
CA ALA A 232 25.73 6.28 -6.43
C ALA A 232 24.57 5.90 -7.38
N CYS A 233 23.56 6.78 -7.44
CA CYS A 233 22.40 6.67 -8.32
C CYS A 233 22.45 7.79 -9.37
N PRO A 234 23.24 7.66 -10.45
CA PRO A 234 23.53 8.77 -11.35
C PRO A 234 22.31 9.26 -12.14
N ASP A 235 21.32 8.39 -12.38
CA ASP A 235 20.13 8.69 -13.18
C ASP A 235 18.97 9.26 -12.34
N MET A 236 19.13 9.33 -11.03
CA MET A 236 18.11 9.75 -10.04
C MET A 236 17.39 11.05 -10.42
N ALA A 237 18.12 12.07 -10.90
CA ALA A 237 17.55 13.35 -11.29
C ALA A 237 16.68 13.28 -12.56
N ALA A 238 16.97 12.33 -13.45
CA ALA A 238 16.18 12.09 -14.65
C ALA A 238 14.93 11.23 -14.35
N GLU A 239 15.07 10.28 -13.45
CA GLU A 239 14.04 9.29 -13.13
C GLU A 239 12.95 9.81 -12.19
N ILE A 240 13.24 10.83 -11.38
CA ILE A 240 12.32 11.29 -10.32
C ILE A 240 10.95 11.75 -10.81
N ALA A 241 10.76 11.98 -12.11
CA ALA A 241 9.45 12.26 -12.68
C ALA A 241 8.50 11.04 -12.50
N ASP A 242 9.05 9.81 -12.57
CA ASP A 242 8.42 8.58 -12.09
C ASP A 242 9.19 8.05 -10.88
N PRO A 243 8.76 8.36 -9.66
CA PRO A 243 9.49 7.95 -8.47
C PRO A 243 9.55 6.43 -8.25
N ALA A 244 8.79 5.64 -9.01
CA ALA A 244 8.95 4.17 -8.98
C ALA A 244 10.31 3.75 -9.53
N LEU A 245 10.83 4.42 -10.57
CA LEU A 245 12.18 4.21 -11.10
C LEU A 245 13.23 4.67 -10.09
N ALA A 246 13.08 5.88 -9.55
CA ALA A 246 13.99 6.43 -8.55
C ALA A 246 14.03 5.58 -7.26
N LEU A 247 12.91 5.03 -6.81
CA LEU A 247 12.84 4.11 -5.67
C LEU A 247 13.51 2.77 -5.98
N SER A 248 13.35 2.27 -7.20
CA SER A 248 14.09 1.08 -7.65
C SER A 248 15.59 1.32 -7.62
N ASP A 249 16.05 2.50 -8.06
CA ASP A 249 17.47 2.86 -8.04
C ASP A 249 18.03 3.04 -6.61
N ILE A 250 17.20 3.52 -5.65
CA ILE A 250 17.57 3.56 -4.23
C ILE A 250 17.63 2.15 -3.61
N ALA A 251 16.78 1.24 -4.05
CA ALA A 251 16.59 -0.07 -3.43
C ALA A 251 17.79 -1.01 -3.63
N ASP A 252 17.99 -1.91 -2.67
CA ASP A 252 18.89 -3.05 -2.84
C ASP A 252 18.43 -3.90 -4.03
N ASP A 253 19.40 -4.34 -4.84
CA ASP A 253 19.17 -5.14 -6.04
C ASP A 253 18.14 -4.52 -7.04
N ASN A 254 17.91 -3.22 -6.93
CA ASN A 254 16.92 -2.44 -7.71
C ASN A 254 15.47 -2.99 -7.61
N VAL A 255 15.09 -3.53 -6.46
CA VAL A 255 13.76 -4.11 -6.24
C VAL A 255 12.83 -3.12 -5.56
N PHE A 256 11.80 -2.67 -6.28
CA PHE A 256 10.69 -1.88 -5.75
C PHE A 256 9.37 -2.62 -5.94
N VAL A 257 8.59 -2.78 -4.88
CA VAL A 257 7.26 -3.40 -4.91
C VAL A 257 6.21 -2.31 -4.75
N GLU A 258 5.69 -1.80 -5.88
CA GLU A 258 4.65 -0.76 -5.87
C GLU A 258 3.30 -1.33 -5.48
N VAL A 259 2.69 -0.80 -4.42
CA VAL A 259 1.35 -1.16 -3.93
C VAL A 259 0.30 -0.24 -4.56
N LYS A 260 -0.80 -0.81 -5.06
CA LYS A 260 -1.90 -0.07 -5.71
C LYS A 260 -1.43 0.79 -6.90
N ALA A 261 -0.56 0.23 -7.74
CA ALA A 261 0.00 0.94 -8.90
C ALA A 261 -1.08 1.51 -9.85
N SER A 262 -2.24 0.86 -9.96
CA SER A 262 -3.35 1.30 -10.82
C SER A 262 -4.29 2.32 -10.17
N TYR A 263 -4.19 2.55 -8.85
CA TYR A 263 -5.04 3.49 -8.11
C TYR A 263 -4.27 4.73 -7.70
N ALA A 264 -4.86 5.92 -7.89
CA ALA A 264 -4.22 7.19 -7.56
C ALA A 264 -2.74 7.20 -7.99
N LYS A 265 -2.51 7.02 -9.29
CA LYS A 265 -1.18 6.80 -9.88
C LYS A 265 -0.19 7.95 -9.62
N GLU A 266 -0.71 9.16 -9.37
CA GLU A 266 0.06 10.35 -8.98
C GLU A 266 0.71 10.25 -7.60
N MET A 267 0.26 9.29 -6.79
CA MET A 267 0.82 8.95 -5.48
C MET A 267 1.40 7.54 -5.54
N VAL A 268 2.69 7.40 -5.44
CA VAL A 268 3.39 6.11 -5.37
C VAL A 268 3.49 5.66 -3.93
N THR A 269 3.15 4.41 -3.66
CA THR A 269 3.36 3.73 -2.37
C THR A 269 3.91 2.34 -2.62
N GLY A 270 4.83 1.86 -1.80
CA GLY A 270 5.40 0.54 -1.98
C GLY A 270 6.57 0.28 -1.04
N PHE A 271 7.20 -0.87 -1.21
CA PHE A 271 8.31 -1.31 -0.36
C PHE A 271 9.61 -1.39 -1.15
N ILE A 272 10.68 -0.92 -0.52
CA ILE A 272 12.07 -1.14 -0.92
C ILE A 272 12.82 -1.81 0.22
N GLN A 273 13.99 -2.35 -0.08
CA GLN A 273 14.97 -2.69 0.95
C GLN A 273 16.22 -1.82 0.77
N VAL A 274 16.79 -1.34 1.87
CA VAL A 274 18.06 -0.62 1.89
C VAL A 274 18.86 -1.15 3.06
N ASP A 275 20.07 -1.64 2.79
CA ASP A 275 20.87 -2.39 3.76
C ASP A 275 20.13 -3.62 4.33
N GLY A 276 19.33 -4.26 3.49
CA GLY A 276 18.49 -5.38 3.88
C GLY A 276 17.28 -5.02 4.74
N ILE A 277 17.12 -3.77 5.17
CA ILE A 277 15.99 -3.29 5.99
C ILE A 277 14.83 -2.93 5.07
N THR A 278 13.65 -3.46 5.34
CA THR A 278 12.44 -3.08 4.62
C THR A 278 11.97 -1.69 5.01
N ILE A 279 11.73 -0.85 4.02
CA ILE A 279 11.32 0.54 4.15
C ILE A 279 10.06 0.75 3.29
N GLY A 280 9.02 1.34 3.88
CA GLY A 280 7.86 1.83 3.14
C GLY A 280 8.17 3.16 2.46
N ALA A 281 7.86 3.28 1.18
CA ALA A 281 8.10 4.49 0.41
C ALA A 281 6.78 5.15 0.00
N VAL A 282 6.73 6.50 0.09
CA VAL A 282 5.61 7.34 -0.37
C VAL A 282 6.17 8.46 -1.23
N ALA A 283 5.70 8.62 -2.45
CA ALA A 283 6.26 9.62 -3.36
C ALA A 283 5.22 10.25 -4.30
N ASN A 284 5.47 11.50 -4.72
CA ASN A 284 4.62 12.20 -5.68
C ASN A 284 5.15 11.98 -7.11
N ARG A 285 4.29 11.42 -8.00
CA ARG A 285 4.61 11.14 -9.41
C ARG A 285 4.17 12.30 -10.32
N LYS A 286 5.03 12.65 -11.28
CA LYS A 286 4.74 13.66 -12.33
C LYS A 286 4.53 13.02 -13.70
N ALA A 287 5.14 11.88 -13.95
CA ALA A 287 4.99 11.12 -15.19
C ALA A 287 5.03 9.62 -14.91
N LEU A 288 4.30 8.88 -15.71
CA LEU A 288 4.42 7.43 -15.82
C LEU A 288 5.02 7.14 -17.19
N TYR A 289 6.06 6.31 -17.24
CA TYR A 289 6.70 5.87 -18.47
C TYR A 289 6.21 4.49 -18.88
N ASP A 290 6.16 4.26 -20.19
CA ASP A 290 5.90 2.93 -20.75
C ASP A 290 7.19 2.11 -20.90
N GLU A 291 7.07 0.89 -21.46
CA GLU A 291 8.20 -0.02 -21.65
C GLU A 291 9.22 0.52 -22.66
N GLU A 292 8.83 1.44 -23.54
CA GLU A 292 9.68 2.11 -24.50
C GLU A 292 10.39 3.34 -23.92
N GLY A 293 10.08 3.73 -22.68
CA GLY A 293 10.61 4.89 -21.98
C GLY A 293 9.94 6.21 -22.39
N GLU A 294 8.82 6.15 -23.08
CA GLU A 294 8.03 7.33 -23.45
C GLU A 294 7.00 7.66 -22.35
N VAL A 295 6.59 8.92 -22.28
CA VAL A 295 5.62 9.35 -21.27
C VAL A 295 4.22 8.84 -21.61
N ALA A 296 3.75 7.82 -20.92
CA ALA A 296 2.40 7.28 -21.07
C ALA A 296 1.32 8.16 -20.42
N GLU A 297 1.61 8.75 -19.25
CA GLU A 297 0.65 9.58 -18.51
C GLU A 297 1.38 10.68 -17.74
N LYS A 298 0.79 11.88 -17.66
CA LYS A 298 1.34 13.03 -16.90
C LYS A 298 0.42 13.41 -15.76
N PHE A 299 1.01 13.75 -14.63
CA PHE A 299 0.31 14.19 -13.44
C PHE A 299 0.78 15.56 -12.98
N GLU A 300 -0.16 16.36 -12.48
CA GLU A 300 0.20 17.57 -11.76
C GLU A 300 0.74 17.21 -10.38
N PRO A 301 1.82 17.83 -9.90
CA PRO A 301 2.39 17.56 -8.59
C PRO A 301 1.53 18.20 -7.48
N VAL A 302 0.32 17.70 -7.29
CA VAL A 302 -0.65 18.17 -6.29
C VAL A 302 -1.13 17.01 -5.42
N LEU A 303 -1.50 17.29 -4.19
CA LEU A 303 -2.12 16.32 -3.33
C LEU A 303 -3.60 16.18 -3.70
N THR A 304 -4.00 14.99 -4.12
CA THR A 304 -5.38 14.64 -4.47
C THR A 304 -6.09 13.95 -3.32
N VAL A 305 -7.41 13.87 -3.36
CA VAL A 305 -8.21 13.13 -2.37
C VAL A 305 -7.81 11.66 -2.33
N LYS A 306 -7.71 11.02 -3.50
CA LYS A 306 -7.38 9.59 -3.61
C LYS A 306 -5.92 9.31 -3.22
N GLY A 307 -4.99 10.17 -3.66
CA GLY A 307 -3.58 10.06 -3.31
C GLY A 307 -3.34 10.22 -1.81
N ALA A 308 -4.05 11.15 -1.16
CA ALA A 308 -3.97 11.34 0.28
C ALA A 308 -4.46 10.11 1.06
N TYR A 309 -5.58 9.49 0.66
CA TYR A 309 -6.07 8.24 1.28
C TYR A 309 -5.13 7.05 1.03
N LYS A 310 -4.58 6.93 -0.20
CA LYS A 310 -3.62 5.87 -0.51
C LYS A 310 -2.39 5.95 0.39
N ALA A 311 -1.81 7.14 0.51
CA ALA A 311 -0.64 7.38 1.37
C ALA A 311 -0.97 7.21 2.86
N GLU A 312 -2.12 7.71 3.33
CA GLU A 312 -2.57 7.56 4.71
C GLU A 312 -2.68 6.10 5.13
N ASN A 313 -3.39 5.27 4.35
CA ASN A 313 -3.54 3.85 4.63
C ASN A 313 -2.18 3.12 4.66
N PHE A 314 -1.30 3.45 3.72
CA PHE A 314 0.02 2.85 3.62
C PHE A 314 0.92 3.23 4.81
N VAL A 315 0.93 4.50 5.23
CA VAL A 315 1.69 4.96 6.40
C VAL A 315 1.18 4.31 7.69
N ASN A 316 -0.15 4.17 7.84
CA ASN A 316 -0.73 3.48 8.99
C ASN A 316 -0.32 2.00 9.04
N PHE A 317 -0.26 1.32 7.88
CA PHE A 317 0.25 -0.05 7.79
C PHE A 317 1.72 -0.10 8.21
N CYS A 318 2.57 0.74 7.64
CA CYS A 318 4.00 0.79 8.01
C CYS A 318 4.18 1.03 9.51
N ASN A 319 3.41 1.96 10.09
CA ASN A 319 3.49 2.24 11.52
C ASN A 319 3.01 1.08 12.40
N ALA A 320 2.00 0.32 11.96
CA ALA A 320 1.51 -0.84 12.71
C ALA A 320 2.51 -2.00 12.75
N PHE A 321 3.38 -2.09 11.75
CA PHE A 321 4.35 -3.18 11.59
C PHE A 321 5.81 -2.73 11.74
N GLU A 322 6.05 -1.62 12.44
CA GLU A 322 7.40 -1.10 12.74
C GLU A 322 8.27 -0.86 11.49
N ILE A 323 7.64 -0.61 10.32
CA ILE A 323 8.35 -0.39 9.06
C ILE A 323 8.70 1.09 8.92
N PRO A 324 9.98 1.46 8.80
CA PRO A 324 10.42 2.84 8.56
C PRO A 324 9.81 3.42 7.28
N VAL A 325 9.62 4.75 7.21
CA VAL A 325 8.99 5.41 6.07
C VAL A 325 9.92 6.44 5.43
N LEU A 326 10.16 6.25 4.12
CA LEU A 326 10.81 7.22 3.23
C LEU A 326 9.76 8.00 2.44
N THR A 327 9.87 9.32 2.37
CA THR A 327 9.08 10.13 1.43
C THR A 327 9.98 10.81 0.40
N LEU A 328 9.57 10.77 -0.88
CA LEU A 328 10.13 11.60 -1.94
C LEU A 328 9.09 12.66 -2.28
N THR A 329 9.32 13.89 -1.78
CA THR A 329 8.30 14.95 -1.83
C THR A 329 8.51 15.87 -3.01
N ASN A 330 7.44 16.00 -3.84
CA ASN A 330 7.32 16.98 -4.91
C ASN A 330 5.85 17.39 -5.01
N VAL A 331 5.43 18.42 -4.28
CA VAL A 331 4.03 18.84 -4.18
C VAL A 331 3.91 20.37 -4.15
N LYS A 332 3.20 20.94 -5.13
CA LYS A 332 3.00 22.40 -5.26
C LYS A 332 1.73 22.92 -4.57
N GLY A 333 0.88 22.02 -4.07
CA GLY A 333 -0.41 22.39 -3.45
C GLY A 333 -1.40 21.24 -3.45
N PHE A 334 -2.67 21.58 -3.25
CA PHE A 334 -3.78 20.64 -3.33
C PHE A 334 -4.44 20.69 -4.70
N GLU A 335 -5.10 19.61 -5.10
CA GLU A 335 -5.94 19.57 -6.29
C GLU A 335 -7.05 20.63 -6.19
N ALA A 336 -7.11 21.57 -7.13
CA ALA A 336 -8.03 22.71 -7.12
C ALA A 336 -9.22 22.46 -8.05
N THR A 337 -10.06 21.46 -7.74
CA THR A 337 -11.30 21.15 -8.47
C THR A 337 -12.49 21.16 -7.52
N VAL A 338 -13.70 21.43 -8.05
CA VAL A 338 -14.95 21.34 -7.26
C VAL A 338 -15.19 19.92 -6.73
N ALA A 339 -14.72 18.91 -7.45
CA ALA A 339 -14.82 17.52 -7.01
C ALA A 339 -13.87 17.24 -5.84
N ALA A 340 -12.61 17.70 -5.92
CA ALA A 340 -11.63 17.54 -4.85
C ALA A 340 -12.04 18.31 -3.59
N GLU A 341 -12.59 19.52 -3.72
CA GLU A 341 -13.01 20.37 -2.58
C GLU A 341 -14.00 19.66 -1.65
N LYS A 342 -14.78 18.70 -2.16
CA LYS A 342 -15.73 17.90 -1.33
C LYS A 342 -15.05 16.97 -0.34
N GLY A 343 -13.76 16.63 -0.52
CA GLY A 343 -13.08 15.63 0.30
C GLY A 343 -11.65 15.94 0.67
N ILE A 344 -10.99 16.91 0.02
CA ILE A 344 -9.54 17.15 0.18
C ILE A 344 -9.16 17.52 1.62
N ALA A 345 -9.98 18.27 2.33
CA ALA A 345 -9.70 18.66 3.72
C ALA A 345 -9.68 17.43 4.64
N ILE A 346 -10.65 16.51 4.49
CA ILE A 346 -10.72 15.29 5.30
C ILE A 346 -9.56 14.35 4.94
N ALA A 347 -9.32 14.13 3.66
CA ALA A 347 -8.25 13.26 3.18
C ALA A 347 -6.87 13.76 3.64
N SER A 348 -6.62 15.07 3.51
CA SER A 348 -5.37 15.67 3.98
C SER A 348 -5.22 15.65 5.51
N ALA A 349 -6.31 15.81 6.26
CA ALA A 349 -6.29 15.67 7.72
C ALA A 349 -5.94 14.24 8.14
N LYS A 350 -6.43 13.22 7.45
CA LYS A 350 -6.08 11.81 7.70
C LYS A 350 -4.62 11.52 7.41
N LEU A 351 -4.11 11.98 6.27
CA LEU A 351 -2.69 11.84 5.92
C LEU A 351 -1.79 12.57 6.95
N THR A 352 -2.16 13.80 7.31
CA THR A 352 -1.46 14.57 8.35
C THR A 352 -1.44 13.82 9.68
N TYR A 353 -2.59 13.25 10.06
CA TYR A 353 -2.69 12.44 11.29
C TYR A 353 -1.80 11.20 11.22
N ALA A 354 -1.81 10.47 10.10
CA ALA A 354 -0.99 9.27 9.92
C ALA A 354 0.50 9.58 10.12
N PHE A 355 1.06 10.56 9.44
CA PHE A 355 2.45 10.95 9.61
C PHE A 355 2.77 11.51 11.00
N ALA A 356 1.91 12.34 11.57
CA ALA A 356 2.12 12.91 12.89
C ALA A 356 2.02 11.86 14.01
N ASN A 357 1.19 10.84 13.83
CA ASN A 357 1.01 9.77 14.82
C ASN A 357 2.03 8.64 14.67
N ALA A 358 2.60 8.44 13.48
CA ALA A 358 3.60 7.41 13.25
C ALA A 358 4.87 7.68 14.08
N ASP A 359 5.30 6.67 14.83
CA ASP A 359 6.50 6.69 15.70
C ASP A 359 7.68 5.90 15.11
N VAL A 360 7.50 5.22 14.00
CA VAL A 360 8.58 4.62 13.20
C VAL A 360 9.58 5.68 12.70
N PRO A 361 10.81 5.30 12.34
CA PRO A 361 11.75 6.17 11.64
C PRO A 361 11.14 6.78 10.38
N LYS A 362 11.26 8.11 10.22
CA LYS A 362 10.70 8.85 9.09
C LYS A 362 11.74 9.75 8.46
N VAL A 363 12.04 9.51 7.19
CA VAL A 363 12.96 10.34 6.39
C VAL A 363 12.22 10.95 5.24
N ASN A 364 12.47 12.24 4.97
CA ASN A 364 11.88 12.94 3.81
C ASN A 364 12.99 13.50 2.92
N VAL A 365 12.92 13.22 1.62
CA VAL A 365 13.77 13.84 0.59
C VAL A 365 12.90 14.73 -0.28
N ILE A 366 13.17 16.03 -0.25
CA ILE A 366 12.46 17.01 -1.10
C ILE A 366 13.18 17.08 -2.44
N THR A 367 12.52 16.57 -3.48
CA THR A 367 13.12 16.38 -4.81
C THR A 367 12.74 17.48 -5.79
N GLY A 368 11.75 18.34 -5.42
CA GLY A 368 11.25 19.40 -6.29
C GLY A 368 10.49 20.45 -5.52
N GLU A 369 9.26 20.74 -5.93
CA GLU A 369 8.40 21.72 -5.26
C GLU A 369 7.89 21.20 -3.92
N ALA A 370 7.83 22.07 -2.92
CA ALA A 370 7.32 21.76 -1.58
C ALA A 370 6.62 23.00 -1.03
N TYR A 371 5.33 23.16 -1.35
CA TYR A 371 4.61 24.39 -1.06
C TYR A 371 3.40 24.19 -0.14
N GLY A 372 3.27 25.11 0.81
CA GLY A 372 2.09 25.30 1.63
C GLY A 372 1.75 24.09 2.52
N SER A 373 0.48 23.99 2.90
CA SER A 373 0.01 22.93 3.80
C SER A 373 0.06 21.54 3.14
N ALA A 374 0.03 21.45 1.82
CA ALA A 374 0.19 20.17 1.12
C ALA A 374 1.59 19.57 1.38
N TYR A 375 2.64 20.40 1.30
CA TYR A 375 3.99 19.99 1.70
C TYR A 375 4.05 19.60 3.18
N VAL A 376 3.43 20.41 4.07
CA VAL A 376 3.42 20.07 5.51
C VAL A 376 2.86 18.68 5.74
N SER A 377 1.78 18.29 5.04
CA SER A 377 1.14 16.98 5.16
C SER A 377 1.96 15.82 4.58
N MET A 378 3.00 16.10 3.78
CA MET A 378 3.90 15.12 3.17
C MET A 378 5.17 14.93 4.00
N ASN A 379 5.03 14.49 5.26
CA ASN A 379 6.14 14.17 6.15
C ASN A 379 7.19 15.29 6.29
N SER A 380 6.74 16.53 6.52
CA SER A 380 7.65 17.65 6.75
C SER A 380 8.36 17.56 8.11
N LYS A 381 9.46 18.32 8.28
CA LYS A 381 10.17 18.44 9.57
C LYS A 381 9.23 18.82 10.71
N SER A 382 8.33 19.76 10.46
CA SER A 382 7.36 20.24 11.48
C SER A 382 6.29 19.21 11.82
N LEU A 383 6.04 18.23 10.93
CA LEU A 383 5.09 17.15 11.19
C LEU A 383 5.74 15.93 11.86
N GLY A 384 7.05 15.96 12.07
CA GLY A 384 7.77 14.93 12.80
C GLY A 384 8.63 14.00 11.95
N ALA A 385 9.04 14.42 10.74
CA ALA A 385 10.13 13.74 10.05
C ALA A 385 11.42 13.83 10.92
N ASP A 386 12.08 12.72 11.11
CA ASP A 386 13.32 12.65 11.90
C ASP A 386 14.46 13.35 11.15
N LEU A 387 14.60 13.08 9.85
CA LEU A 387 15.54 13.76 8.97
C LEU A 387 14.83 14.23 7.70
N VAL A 388 15.20 15.43 7.25
CA VAL A 388 14.74 16.03 6.01
C VAL A 388 15.94 16.42 5.16
N TYR A 389 16.04 15.83 3.98
CA TYR A 389 17.02 16.18 2.95
C TYR A 389 16.33 16.93 1.82
N ALA A 390 17.08 17.70 1.07
CA ALA A 390 16.57 18.36 -0.13
C ALA A 390 17.63 18.38 -1.24
N TRP A 391 17.19 18.27 -2.48
CA TRP A 391 18.06 18.46 -3.62
C TRP A 391 18.34 19.95 -3.86
N PRO A 392 19.47 20.32 -4.50
CA PRO A 392 19.81 21.73 -4.73
C PRO A 392 18.78 22.46 -5.59
N THR A 393 18.03 21.73 -6.41
CA THR A 393 16.98 22.26 -7.28
C THR A 393 15.62 22.38 -6.60
N ALA A 394 15.48 21.95 -5.35
CA ALA A 394 14.22 21.99 -4.62
C ALA A 394 13.80 23.43 -4.30
N SER A 395 12.50 23.66 -4.25
CA SER A 395 11.90 24.94 -3.88
C SER A 395 10.91 24.72 -2.74
N ILE A 396 11.16 25.34 -1.59
CA ILE A 396 10.44 25.06 -0.34
C ILE A 396 9.86 26.37 0.20
N GLY A 397 8.54 26.51 0.25
CA GLY A 397 7.94 27.78 0.67
C GLY A 397 6.44 27.73 0.89
N MET A 398 5.87 28.90 1.09
CA MET A 398 4.43 29.04 1.31
C MET A 398 3.64 28.81 0.01
N MET A 399 4.15 29.27 -1.11
CA MET A 399 3.55 29.16 -2.44
C MET A 399 4.59 29.44 -3.52
N ASP A 400 4.23 29.26 -4.76
CA ASP A 400 5.02 29.64 -5.92
C ASP A 400 5.45 31.13 -5.84
N SER A 401 6.69 31.41 -6.22
CA SER A 401 7.29 32.74 -6.08
C SER A 401 6.64 33.80 -6.93
N GLN A 402 6.14 33.48 -8.14
CA GLN A 402 5.43 34.45 -8.98
C GLN A 402 4.07 34.81 -8.39
N LEU A 403 3.37 33.84 -7.83
CA LEU A 403 2.11 34.07 -7.13
C LEU A 403 2.33 34.93 -5.88
N ALA A 404 3.34 34.61 -5.08
CA ALA A 404 3.71 35.40 -3.91
C ALA A 404 4.06 36.85 -4.27
N ALA A 405 4.85 37.04 -5.32
CA ALA A 405 5.21 38.39 -5.82
C ALA A 405 3.97 39.20 -6.21
N LYS A 406 3.04 38.60 -6.95
CA LYS A 406 1.78 39.28 -7.35
C LYS A 406 0.93 39.71 -6.15
N ILE A 407 0.97 38.96 -5.05
CA ILE A 407 0.22 39.30 -3.83
C ILE A 407 0.96 40.36 -3.01
N MET A 408 2.26 40.14 -2.75
CA MET A 408 3.02 41.02 -1.85
C MET A 408 3.37 42.36 -2.44
N TYR A 409 3.57 42.44 -3.76
CA TYR A 409 4.00 43.64 -4.47
C TYR A 409 2.91 44.17 -5.45
N ALA A 410 1.63 43.90 -5.12
CA ALA A 410 0.51 44.26 -6.00
C ALA A 410 0.49 45.71 -6.44
N ASP A 411 0.75 46.65 -5.53
CA ASP A 411 0.77 48.10 -5.81
C ASP A 411 1.94 48.52 -6.71
N GLU A 412 3.14 47.94 -6.46
CA GLU A 412 4.33 48.21 -7.29
C GLU A 412 4.14 47.66 -8.70
N ILE A 413 3.58 46.43 -8.80
CA ILE A 413 3.29 45.80 -10.09
C ILE A 413 2.24 46.59 -10.88
N ALA A 414 1.20 47.08 -10.20
CA ALA A 414 0.15 47.90 -10.85
C ALA A 414 0.68 49.24 -11.36
N ALA A 415 1.69 49.82 -10.71
CA ALA A 415 2.33 51.07 -11.11
C ALA A 415 3.47 50.89 -12.14
N ALA A 416 3.87 49.65 -12.44
CA ALA A 416 5.02 49.41 -13.30
C ALA A 416 4.72 49.63 -14.78
N SER A 417 5.71 50.14 -15.51
CA SER A 417 5.65 50.30 -16.97
C SER A 417 5.75 48.98 -17.73
N ASP A 418 6.44 47.98 -17.12
CA ASP A 418 6.52 46.59 -17.59
C ASP A 418 6.13 45.64 -16.45
N VAL A 419 4.88 45.28 -16.45
CA VAL A 419 4.28 44.40 -15.43
C VAL A 419 4.96 43.00 -15.40
N ALA A 420 5.27 42.45 -16.59
CA ALA A 420 5.85 41.11 -16.67
C ALA A 420 7.28 41.06 -16.13
N ALA A 421 8.10 42.05 -16.49
CA ALA A 421 9.47 42.17 -15.98
C ALA A 421 9.48 42.40 -14.45
N THR A 422 8.61 43.29 -13.95
CA THR A 422 8.50 43.59 -12.52
C THR A 422 8.06 42.32 -11.71
N VAL A 423 7.07 41.58 -12.20
CA VAL A 423 6.67 40.29 -11.57
C VAL A 423 7.84 39.32 -11.53
N SER A 424 8.59 39.17 -12.62
CA SER A 424 9.72 38.27 -12.70
C SER A 424 10.84 38.66 -11.72
N GLU A 425 11.16 39.98 -11.64
CA GLU A 425 12.16 40.50 -10.70
C GLU A 425 11.77 40.25 -9.24
N LYS A 426 10.53 40.60 -8.87
CA LYS A 426 10.02 40.40 -7.51
C LYS A 426 9.87 38.91 -7.14
N ALA A 427 9.52 38.07 -8.10
CA ALA A 427 9.48 36.62 -7.89
C ALA A 427 10.88 36.05 -7.62
N ALA A 428 11.90 36.50 -8.36
CA ALA A 428 13.28 36.09 -8.13
C ALA A 428 13.80 36.58 -6.77
N GLU A 429 13.48 37.80 -6.35
CA GLU A 429 13.78 38.32 -5.01
C GLU A 429 13.12 37.45 -3.91
N TYR A 430 11.82 37.20 -4.05
CA TYR A 430 11.07 36.35 -3.11
C TYR A 430 11.63 34.93 -3.06
N ALA A 431 11.91 34.32 -4.22
CA ALA A 431 12.45 32.96 -4.27
C ALA A 431 13.76 32.85 -3.52
N LYS A 432 14.68 33.77 -3.73
CA LYS A 432 15.97 33.80 -3.03
C LYS A 432 15.83 33.95 -1.52
N LEU A 433 14.89 34.74 -1.04
CA LEU A 433 14.73 35.07 0.39
C LEU A 433 13.90 34.01 1.13
N GLN A 434 12.91 33.39 0.47
CA GLN A 434 11.86 32.63 1.15
C GLN A 434 11.65 31.20 0.61
N SER A 435 11.98 30.93 -0.67
CA SER A 435 11.66 29.64 -1.29
C SER A 435 12.88 28.84 -1.73
N SER A 436 14.09 29.37 -1.60
CA SER A 436 15.30 28.60 -1.93
C SER A 436 15.59 27.53 -0.87
N VAL A 437 16.23 26.45 -1.30
CA VAL A 437 16.63 25.35 -0.40
C VAL A 437 17.60 25.84 0.68
N GLU A 438 18.51 26.77 0.35
CA GLU A 438 19.44 27.37 1.30
C GLU A 438 18.70 28.17 2.37
N SER A 439 17.64 28.89 1.98
CA SER A 439 16.80 29.63 2.92
C SER A 439 16.10 28.70 3.91
N ALA A 440 15.59 27.55 3.44
CA ALA A 440 14.97 26.53 4.29
C ALA A 440 16.00 25.85 5.21
N ALA A 441 17.19 25.52 4.70
CA ALA A 441 18.28 24.92 5.45
C ALA A 441 18.81 25.88 6.53
N ALA A 442 19.01 27.17 6.22
CA ALA A 442 19.43 28.18 7.19
C ALA A 442 18.45 28.37 8.35
N ARG A 443 17.18 28.00 8.17
CA ARG A 443 16.14 28.01 9.21
C ARG A 443 15.95 26.68 9.92
N GLY A 444 16.71 25.63 9.57
CA GLY A 444 16.62 24.29 10.17
C GLY A 444 15.42 23.46 9.72
N TYR A 445 14.79 23.78 8.59
CA TYR A 445 13.70 22.97 8.02
C TYR A 445 14.19 21.84 7.11
N VAL A 446 15.46 21.91 6.70
CA VAL A 446 16.20 20.91 5.95
C VAL A 446 17.49 20.63 6.70
N ASP A 447 17.77 19.35 6.97
CA ASP A 447 18.95 18.93 7.73
C ASP A 447 20.21 18.91 6.85
N ALA A 448 20.06 18.55 5.56
CA ALA A 448 21.15 18.64 4.60
C ALA A 448 20.64 18.85 3.17
N VAL A 449 21.41 19.59 2.37
CA VAL A 449 21.24 19.68 0.92
C VAL A 449 22.15 18.64 0.30
N ILE A 450 21.59 17.73 -0.51
CA ILE A 450 22.27 16.56 -1.03
C ILE A 450 22.17 16.51 -2.56
N ASP A 451 23.22 16.09 -3.25
CA ASP A 451 23.16 15.84 -4.68
C ASP A 451 22.25 14.62 -4.96
N PRO A 452 21.42 14.66 -6.03
CA PRO A 452 20.51 13.57 -6.36
C PRO A 452 21.17 12.19 -6.38
N GLU A 453 22.34 12.07 -6.98
CA GLU A 453 23.11 10.80 -7.10
C GLU A 453 23.51 10.19 -5.75
N ASN A 454 23.58 10.99 -4.69
CA ASN A 454 23.96 10.54 -3.35
C ASN A 454 22.75 10.18 -2.47
N THR A 455 21.53 10.24 -3.00
CA THR A 455 20.28 10.03 -2.23
C THR A 455 20.29 8.68 -1.51
N ARG A 456 20.69 7.58 -2.18
CA ARG A 456 20.78 6.24 -1.55
C ARG A 456 21.69 6.25 -0.31
N GLN A 457 22.89 6.83 -0.41
CA GLN A 457 23.85 6.88 0.69
C GLN A 457 23.30 7.60 1.92
N TYR A 458 22.65 8.75 1.70
CA TYR A 458 22.02 9.52 2.79
C TYR A 458 20.82 8.81 3.40
N VAL A 459 20.01 8.15 2.59
CA VAL A 459 18.86 7.36 3.04
C VAL A 459 19.32 6.15 3.86
N ALA A 460 20.31 5.39 3.39
CA ALA A 460 20.90 4.26 4.12
C ALA A 460 21.47 4.70 5.48
N ALA A 461 22.33 5.73 5.49
CA ALA A 461 22.90 6.25 6.73
C ALA A 461 21.83 6.78 7.70
N ALA A 462 20.76 7.39 7.19
CA ALA A 462 19.66 7.88 8.01
C ALA A 462 18.92 6.75 8.72
N PHE A 463 18.54 5.69 8.01
CA PHE A 463 17.81 4.57 8.61
C PHE A 463 18.70 3.72 9.51
N GLU A 464 19.98 3.55 9.19
CA GLU A 464 20.96 2.95 10.10
C GLU A 464 21.05 3.71 11.43
N MET A 465 21.19 5.03 11.37
CA MET A 465 21.24 5.89 12.58
C MET A 465 19.92 5.85 13.37
N LEU A 466 18.77 5.79 12.69
CA LEU A 466 17.44 5.78 13.28
C LEU A 466 16.97 4.40 13.73
N PHE A 467 17.69 3.34 13.45
CA PHE A 467 17.30 1.95 13.74
C PHE A 467 16.86 1.75 15.20
N SER A 468 17.53 2.38 16.14
CA SER A 468 17.19 2.28 17.55
C SER A 468 16.24 3.38 18.06
N LYS A 469 15.56 4.11 17.16
CA LYS A 469 14.60 5.14 17.55
C LYS A 469 13.57 4.58 18.53
N ARG A 470 13.28 5.33 19.58
CA ARG A 470 12.20 5.05 20.54
C ARG A 470 11.40 6.33 20.75
N GLU A 471 10.14 6.26 20.44
CA GLU A 471 9.17 7.34 20.63
C GLU A 471 7.88 6.77 21.19
N VAL A 472 7.33 7.38 22.25
CA VAL A 472 6.09 6.92 22.86
C VAL A 472 4.96 7.87 22.50
N ARG A 473 3.89 7.33 21.94
CA ARG A 473 2.65 8.06 21.63
C ARG A 473 1.56 7.70 22.63
N PRO A 474 0.59 8.60 22.89
CA PRO A 474 -0.58 8.26 23.72
C PRO A 474 -1.40 7.12 23.10
N ASP A 475 -1.77 6.13 23.93
CA ASP A 475 -2.61 5.01 23.52
C ASP A 475 -4.04 5.42 23.17
N LYS A 476 -4.75 4.52 22.48
CA LYS A 476 -6.20 4.59 22.18
C LYS A 476 -6.66 5.87 21.49
N LYS A 477 -5.88 6.36 20.53
CA LYS A 477 -6.32 7.42 19.64
C LYS A 477 -7.34 6.89 18.63
N HIS A 478 -8.32 7.71 18.29
CA HIS A 478 -9.35 7.36 17.30
C HIS A 478 -9.07 7.93 15.91
N GLY A 479 -8.04 8.76 15.74
CA GLY A 479 -7.74 9.43 14.48
C GLY A 479 -8.73 10.56 14.16
N THR A 480 -8.78 10.90 12.88
CA THR A 480 -9.81 11.79 12.32
C THR A 480 -10.97 10.97 11.77
N VAL A 481 -12.18 11.42 11.94
CA VAL A 481 -13.41 10.77 11.45
C VAL A 481 -13.85 11.35 10.11
#